data_f7dc40c7a3b994a4b82a4d94fae62527
#
_entry.id   f7dc40c7a3b994a4b82a4d94fae62527
#
_cell.length_a   1.000
_cell.length_b   1.000
_cell.length_c   1.000
_cell.angle_alpha   90.00
_cell.angle_beta   90.00
_cell.angle_gamma   90.00
#
_symmetry.space_group_name_H-M   'P 1'
#
loop_
_entity.id
_entity.type
_entity.pdbx_description
1 polymer ?
#
loop_
_entity_poly.entity_id
_entity_poly.type
_entity_poly.pdbx_seq_one_letter_code
_entity_poly.pdbx_strand_id
1 'polypeptide(L)'
;MDFQFFQEFLGIDSTSGKERKVAEWLAERLPGMFPAANRPSLRAEEVGDGTLNLLLTWGTPRIVFCSHLDTVPPYIEPTFPEGVFLSEPSLRDPSQGKPWAPPSYVAEGGHRFGEEHPLRETVIKGRGSCDAKGQVFAIVETCKKLAEEGKTDFGMLLLAGEETGSWGAKAFSKTDFRAEYLVVCEPTENCMVSASKGTKSFDLKFTGEAFHSGYPQFGVSAVDLFVDFVNRLKAKDFGTDPVLGETTWNIGLLHSDNPQNILSPELTCRIYFRTTFVSDEAVQAWMAEAAGERLAVTARGGDTPARYWTVDDLPSEPAAFGSDAPHLTNFTHKAICGPGTIAVAHRDDEHVRVADLATAVENNLALYRSVMEQ
;
A
#
# COMPACT_ATOMS: atom_id res chain seq x y z
N MET A 1 -17.59 -11.99 11.24
CA MET A 1 -16.81 -10.74 11.21
C MET A 1 -17.54 -9.67 12.01
N ASP A 2 -16.80 -8.89 12.78
CA ASP A 2 -17.35 -7.86 13.69
C ASP A 2 -17.49 -6.50 12.97
N PHE A 3 -18.55 -6.32 12.21
CA PHE A 3 -18.78 -5.08 11.45
C PHE A 3 -19.11 -3.87 12.32
N GLN A 4 -19.54 -4.07 13.58
CA GLN A 4 -19.69 -2.96 14.52
C GLN A 4 -18.33 -2.38 14.89
N PHE A 5 -17.36 -3.24 15.20
CA PHE A 5 -15.97 -2.82 15.38
C PHE A 5 -15.43 -2.10 14.14
N PHE A 6 -15.68 -2.63 12.93
CA PHE A 6 -15.22 -2.01 11.71
C PHE A 6 -15.83 -0.63 11.46
N GLN A 7 -17.11 -0.45 11.75
CA GLN A 7 -17.78 0.84 11.65
C GLN A 7 -17.18 1.87 12.62
N GLU A 8 -16.99 1.51 13.88
CA GLU A 8 -16.36 2.38 14.87
C GLU A 8 -14.93 2.74 14.46
N PHE A 9 -14.17 1.77 13.94
CA PHE A 9 -12.80 1.95 13.47
C PHE A 9 -12.70 2.88 12.26
N LEU A 10 -13.55 2.70 11.25
CA LEU A 10 -13.61 3.59 10.08
C LEU A 10 -14.05 5.00 10.45
N GLY A 11 -14.92 5.16 11.44
CA GLY A 11 -15.42 6.45 11.92
C GLY A 11 -14.36 7.34 12.60
N ILE A 12 -13.14 6.84 12.84
CA ILE A 12 -12.08 7.65 13.43
C ILE A 12 -11.21 8.23 12.29
N ASP A 13 -11.15 9.57 12.16
CA ASP A 13 -10.22 10.23 11.21
C ASP A 13 -8.77 9.87 11.55
N SER A 14 -8.10 9.19 10.63
CA SER A 14 -6.69 8.82 10.71
C SER A 14 -5.91 9.28 9.49
N THR A 15 -6.31 10.39 8.86
CA THR A 15 -5.52 11.00 7.79
C THR A 15 -4.10 11.22 8.29
N SER A 16 -3.09 10.98 7.43
CA SER A 16 -1.66 10.98 7.78
C SER A 16 -1.29 12.18 8.66
N GLY A 17 -0.66 11.91 9.78
CA GLY A 17 -0.37 12.87 10.84
C GLY A 17 -1.46 12.99 11.94
N LYS A 18 -2.60 12.30 11.82
CA LYS A 18 -3.67 12.25 12.84
C LYS A 18 -3.95 10.83 13.35
N GLU A 19 -3.20 9.83 12.89
CA GLU A 19 -3.43 8.42 13.17
C GLU A 19 -3.18 8.02 14.63
N ARG A 20 -2.59 8.90 15.47
CA ARG A 20 -2.39 8.63 16.91
C ARG A 20 -3.69 8.25 17.60
N LYS A 21 -4.78 8.97 17.33
CA LYS A 21 -6.07 8.72 17.95
C LYS A 21 -6.59 7.31 17.66
N VAL A 22 -6.46 6.85 16.44
CA VAL A 22 -6.91 5.49 16.06
C VAL A 22 -5.98 4.43 16.63
N ALA A 23 -4.67 4.68 16.70
CA ALA A 23 -3.72 3.77 17.31
C ALA A 23 -3.97 3.59 18.82
N GLU A 24 -4.20 4.68 19.56
CA GLU A 24 -4.57 4.63 20.97
C GLU A 24 -5.90 3.88 21.21
N TRP A 25 -6.91 4.14 20.40
CA TRP A 25 -8.21 3.45 20.46
C TRP A 25 -8.04 1.94 20.21
N LEU A 26 -7.22 1.54 19.22
CA LEU A 26 -6.92 0.13 18.96
C LEU A 26 -6.11 -0.52 20.10
N ALA A 27 -5.12 0.19 20.63
CA ALA A 27 -4.31 -0.31 21.75
C ALA A 27 -5.13 -0.61 23.01
N GLU A 28 -6.16 0.20 23.28
CA GLU A 28 -7.09 -0.03 24.39
C GLU A 28 -8.06 -1.19 24.08
N ARG A 29 -8.57 -1.27 22.87
CA ARG A 29 -9.68 -2.16 22.53
C ARG A 29 -9.25 -3.57 22.12
N LEU A 30 -8.18 -3.68 21.29
CA LEU A 30 -7.77 -4.96 20.70
C LEU A 30 -7.49 -6.06 21.72
N PRO A 31 -6.74 -5.84 22.83
CA PRO A 31 -6.47 -6.94 23.76
C PRO A 31 -7.72 -7.58 24.37
N GLY A 32 -8.82 -6.82 24.47
CA GLY A 32 -10.10 -7.29 24.98
C GLY A 32 -10.94 -8.09 24.00
N MET A 33 -10.62 -8.02 22.69
CA MET A 33 -11.36 -8.70 21.61
C MET A 33 -10.96 -10.17 21.45
N PHE A 34 -9.90 -10.62 22.11
CA PHE A 34 -9.39 -11.99 22.01
C PHE A 34 -9.75 -12.83 23.25
N PRO A 35 -9.84 -14.18 23.12
CA PRO A 35 -10.17 -15.06 24.23
C PRO A 35 -9.25 -14.82 25.44
N ALA A 36 -9.84 -14.79 26.65
CA ALA A 36 -9.08 -14.53 27.86
C ALA A 36 -7.92 -15.51 28.10
N ALA A 37 -8.06 -16.76 27.63
CA ALA A 37 -7.02 -17.80 27.71
C ALA A 37 -5.89 -17.62 26.66
N ASN A 38 -6.09 -16.79 25.65
CA ASN A 38 -5.12 -16.59 24.57
C ASN A 38 -5.10 -15.11 24.13
N ARG A 39 -4.79 -14.21 25.07
CA ARG A 39 -4.64 -12.78 24.81
C ARG A 39 -3.24 -12.46 24.30
N PRO A 40 -3.12 -11.49 23.39
CA PRO A 40 -1.81 -11.03 22.91
C PRO A 40 -1.06 -10.22 23.99
N SER A 41 0.26 -10.22 23.88
CA SER A 41 1.08 -9.14 24.42
C SER A 41 1.00 -7.95 23.46
N LEU A 42 0.78 -6.75 23.98
CA LEU A 42 0.77 -5.50 23.19
C LEU A 42 2.01 -4.68 23.52
N ARG A 43 2.71 -4.24 22.47
CA ARG A 43 3.76 -3.23 22.50
C ARG A 43 3.34 -2.07 21.62
N ALA A 44 3.21 -0.88 22.20
CA ALA A 44 2.99 0.36 21.47
C ALA A 44 4.29 1.16 21.47
N GLU A 45 4.75 1.57 20.30
CA GLU A 45 6.00 2.31 20.11
C GLU A 45 5.71 3.68 19.52
N GLU A 46 6.15 4.72 20.20
CA GLU A 46 6.13 6.05 19.63
C GLU A 46 7.09 6.12 18.45
N VAL A 47 6.59 6.61 17.33
CA VAL A 47 7.33 6.87 16.12
C VAL A 47 7.14 8.34 15.72
N GLY A 48 7.86 8.85 14.74
CA GLY A 48 7.90 10.27 14.40
C GLY A 48 6.52 10.93 14.43
N ASP A 49 6.48 12.23 14.65
CA ASP A 49 5.28 13.08 14.74
C ASP A 49 4.26 12.70 15.82
N GLY A 50 4.69 11.92 16.84
CA GLY A 50 3.85 11.54 17.96
C GLY A 50 2.79 10.50 17.65
N THR A 51 2.94 9.72 16.57
CA THR A 51 2.09 8.59 16.24
C THR A 51 2.64 7.28 16.83
N LEU A 52 1.89 6.17 16.69
CA LEU A 52 2.21 4.89 17.31
C LEU A 52 2.23 3.77 16.27
N ASN A 53 3.27 2.93 16.34
CA ASN A 53 3.20 1.57 15.83
C ASN A 53 2.66 0.65 16.94
N LEU A 54 1.83 -0.33 16.55
CA LEU A 54 1.30 -1.34 17.48
C LEU A 54 1.76 -2.72 17.05
N LEU A 55 2.41 -3.45 17.96
CA LEU A 55 2.77 -4.85 17.78
C LEU A 55 2.02 -5.71 18.80
N LEU A 56 1.19 -6.61 18.31
CA LEU A 56 0.51 -7.61 19.12
C LEU A 56 1.10 -8.99 18.81
N THR A 57 1.48 -9.73 19.83
CA THR A 57 2.09 -11.06 19.66
C THR A 57 1.43 -12.12 20.52
N TRP A 58 1.25 -13.29 19.95
CA TRP A 58 0.84 -14.52 20.64
C TRP A 58 2.05 -15.45 20.71
N GLY A 59 2.64 -15.53 21.90
CA GLY A 59 3.89 -16.28 22.14
C GLY A 59 5.07 -15.73 21.32
N THR A 60 5.72 -16.61 20.53
CA THR A 60 6.84 -16.26 19.66
C THR A 60 6.40 -16.31 18.20
N PRO A 61 6.09 -15.18 17.56
CA PRO A 61 5.57 -15.19 16.21
C PRO A 61 6.56 -15.77 15.18
N ARG A 62 6.10 -16.73 14.41
CA ARG A 62 6.78 -17.18 13.20
C ARG A 62 6.30 -16.38 11.97
N ILE A 63 5.01 -16.01 11.95
CA ILE A 63 4.39 -15.16 10.94
C ILE A 63 3.75 -13.92 11.58
N VAL A 64 3.84 -12.78 10.90
CA VAL A 64 3.21 -11.52 11.31
C VAL A 64 2.37 -10.97 10.16
N PHE A 65 1.12 -10.62 10.46
CA PHE A 65 0.24 -9.88 9.54
C PHE A 65 0.39 -8.39 9.81
N CYS A 66 0.57 -7.60 8.76
CA CYS A 66 0.91 -6.19 8.86
C CYS A 66 0.04 -5.34 7.94
N SER A 67 -0.33 -4.15 8.37
CA SER A 67 -0.86 -3.08 7.52
C SER A 67 -0.70 -1.74 8.22
N HIS A 68 -1.12 -0.64 7.57
CA HIS A 68 -0.96 0.70 8.11
C HIS A 68 -2.26 1.29 8.66
N LEU A 69 -2.13 2.32 9.50
CA LEU A 69 -3.21 2.98 10.22
C LEU A 69 -3.61 4.32 9.61
N ASP A 70 -2.67 4.98 8.93
CA ASP A 70 -2.93 6.24 8.28
C ASP A 70 -3.68 6.06 6.95
N THR A 71 -4.28 7.14 6.50
CA THR A 71 -5.01 7.21 5.24
C THR A 71 -4.71 8.53 4.55
N VAL A 72 -4.80 8.58 3.22
CA VAL A 72 -4.70 9.86 2.50
C VAL A 72 -5.88 10.80 2.83
N PRO A 73 -5.67 12.13 2.80
CA PRO A 73 -6.76 13.10 2.89
C PRO A 73 -7.59 13.13 1.59
N PRO A 74 -8.87 13.61 1.63
CA PRO A 74 -9.62 13.99 2.84
C PRO A 74 -10.22 12.78 3.57
N TYR A 75 -10.56 12.94 4.85
CA TYR A 75 -11.42 11.99 5.55
C TYR A 75 -12.79 11.93 4.87
N ILE A 76 -13.31 10.72 4.67
CA ILE A 76 -14.63 10.44 4.08
C ILE A 76 -15.39 9.56 5.06
N GLU A 77 -16.53 10.04 5.51
CA GLU A 77 -17.41 9.36 6.47
C GLU A 77 -17.80 7.97 5.95
N PRO A 78 -17.73 6.93 6.78
CA PRO A 78 -18.08 5.58 6.35
C PRO A 78 -19.59 5.39 6.17
N THR A 79 -19.94 4.60 5.16
CA THR A 79 -21.32 4.18 4.91
C THR A 79 -21.39 2.65 4.83
N PHE A 80 -22.25 2.09 5.68
CA PHE A 80 -22.48 0.65 5.76
C PHE A 80 -23.87 0.34 5.19
N PRO A 81 -24.01 -0.70 4.34
CA PRO A 81 -25.32 -1.09 3.81
C PRO A 81 -26.20 -1.70 4.90
N GLU A 82 -27.51 -1.53 4.75
CA GLU A 82 -28.48 -2.17 5.63
C GLU A 82 -28.32 -3.69 5.61
N GLY A 83 -28.35 -4.31 6.79
CA GLY A 83 -28.24 -5.78 6.93
C GLY A 83 -26.83 -6.33 7.14
N VAL A 84 -25.75 -5.53 6.95
CA VAL A 84 -24.39 -5.98 7.28
C VAL A 84 -24.24 -6.37 8.76
N PHE A 85 -25.01 -5.74 9.64
CA PHE A 85 -25.00 -6.00 11.08
C PHE A 85 -25.93 -7.15 11.53
N LEU A 86 -26.79 -7.68 10.63
CA LEU A 86 -27.91 -8.58 11.01
C LEU A 86 -27.59 -10.06 10.87
N SER A 87 -26.44 -10.44 10.33
CA SER A 87 -26.07 -11.85 10.20
C SER A 87 -24.56 -12.03 10.34
N GLU A 88 -24.15 -13.02 11.15
CA GLU A 88 -22.92 -13.72 10.80
C GLU A 88 -23.13 -14.20 9.36
N PRO A 89 -22.31 -13.80 8.38
CA PRO A 89 -22.36 -14.41 7.08
C PRO A 89 -22.00 -15.88 7.31
N SER A 90 -23.00 -16.76 7.27
CA SER A 90 -22.73 -18.19 7.26
C SER A 90 -21.92 -18.41 5.98
N LEU A 91 -20.65 -18.67 6.11
CA LEU A 91 -19.75 -19.10 5.05
C LEU A 91 -20.17 -20.48 4.46
N ARG A 92 -21.44 -20.84 4.63
CA ARG A 92 -22.05 -22.05 4.11
C ARG A 92 -23.00 -21.67 2.99
N ASP A 93 -22.84 -22.31 1.85
CA ASP A 93 -23.86 -22.31 0.80
C ASP A 93 -25.19 -22.83 1.41
N PRO A 94 -26.24 -21.99 1.49
CA PRO A 94 -27.50 -22.40 2.07
C PRO A 94 -28.18 -23.54 1.32
N SER A 95 -27.80 -23.79 0.05
CA SER A 95 -28.40 -24.80 -0.82
C SER A 95 -27.75 -26.18 -0.75
N GLN A 96 -26.50 -26.31 -0.26
CA GLN A 96 -25.74 -27.54 -0.35
C GLN A 96 -25.06 -28.04 0.95
N GLY A 97 -25.14 -27.30 2.04
CA GLY A 97 -24.54 -27.70 3.32
C GLY A 97 -23.02 -27.88 3.31
N LYS A 98 -22.34 -27.42 2.26
CA LYS A 98 -20.88 -27.47 2.11
C LYS A 98 -20.24 -26.15 2.56
N PRO A 99 -19.01 -26.19 3.14
CA PRO A 99 -18.22 -24.99 3.37
C PRO A 99 -18.06 -24.23 2.05
N TRP A 100 -18.15 -22.90 2.09
CA TRP A 100 -17.85 -22.06 0.93
C TRP A 100 -16.39 -22.28 0.53
N ALA A 101 -16.16 -22.66 -0.72
CA ALA A 101 -14.85 -22.67 -1.33
C ALA A 101 -14.75 -21.45 -2.26
N PRO A 102 -13.63 -20.70 -2.25
CA PRO A 102 -13.42 -19.65 -3.22
C PRO A 102 -13.49 -20.25 -4.64
N PRO A 103 -14.02 -19.53 -5.63
CA PRO A 103 -14.03 -20.02 -7.01
C PRO A 103 -12.60 -20.28 -7.45
N SER A 104 -12.34 -21.49 -7.97
CA SER A 104 -11.06 -21.84 -8.58
C SER A 104 -10.75 -20.83 -9.70
N TYR A 105 -9.67 -20.08 -9.54
CA TYR A 105 -9.14 -19.21 -10.58
C TYR A 105 -8.69 -20.08 -11.76
N VAL A 106 -9.32 -19.91 -12.90
CA VAL A 106 -8.81 -20.42 -14.17
C VAL A 106 -8.12 -19.25 -14.85
N ALA A 107 -6.80 -19.31 -14.90
CA ALA A 107 -5.96 -18.38 -15.64
C ALA A 107 -6.16 -18.62 -17.15
N GLU A 108 -7.15 -17.96 -17.72
CA GLU A 108 -7.25 -17.61 -19.16
C GLU A 108 -8.28 -16.50 -19.30
N GLY A 109 -7.83 -15.31 -19.57
CA GLY A 109 -8.46 -14.13 -20.19
C GLY A 109 -9.99 -14.02 -20.24
N GLY A 110 -10.70 -14.14 -19.11
CA GLY A 110 -12.15 -13.96 -19.13
C GLY A 110 -12.76 -14.15 -17.74
N HIS A 111 -13.20 -13.05 -17.15
CA HIS A 111 -14.00 -13.09 -15.92
C HIS A 111 -15.28 -13.91 -16.15
N ARG A 112 -15.34 -15.14 -15.65
CA ARG A 112 -16.58 -15.85 -15.42
C ARG A 112 -16.90 -15.84 -13.94
N PHE A 113 -17.72 -14.90 -13.54
CA PHE A 113 -18.37 -14.92 -12.23
C PHE A 113 -19.49 -15.97 -12.29
N GLY A 114 -19.34 -17.07 -11.50
CA GLY A 114 -20.43 -17.98 -11.23
C GLY A 114 -21.33 -17.41 -10.14
N GLU A 115 -22.60 -17.56 -10.34
CA GLU A 115 -23.80 -17.31 -9.52
C GLU A 115 -23.77 -16.24 -8.41
N GLU A 116 -24.78 -15.34 -8.43
CA GLU A 116 -25.01 -14.19 -7.58
C GLU A 116 -25.17 -14.58 -6.09
N HIS A 117 -24.16 -14.26 -5.27
CA HIS A 117 -24.32 -14.28 -3.81
C HIS A 117 -24.62 -12.84 -3.35
N PRO A 118 -25.66 -12.61 -2.48
CA PRO A 118 -26.06 -11.26 -2.05
C PRO A 118 -24.93 -10.41 -1.46
N LEU A 119 -23.91 -11.02 -0.87
CA LEU A 119 -22.76 -10.32 -0.29
C LEU A 119 -21.71 -9.87 -1.33
N ARG A 120 -21.78 -10.32 -2.59
CA ARG A 120 -20.82 -9.92 -3.63
C ARG A 120 -20.97 -8.46 -4.06
N GLU A 121 -22.17 -7.92 -3.99
CA GLU A 121 -22.46 -6.53 -4.32
C GLU A 121 -22.45 -5.62 -3.09
N THR A 122 -22.35 -6.19 -1.88
CA THR A 122 -22.35 -5.42 -0.64
C THR A 122 -21.01 -4.73 -0.44
N VAL A 123 -21.00 -3.40 -0.54
CA VAL A 123 -19.81 -2.58 -0.37
C VAL A 123 -19.91 -1.70 0.88
N ILE A 124 -18.79 -1.57 1.58
CA ILE A 124 -18.59 -0.61 2.67
C ILE A 124 -17.77 0.53 2.08
N LYS A 125 -18.25 1.77 2.18
CA LYS A 125 -17.62 2.95 1.62
C LYS A 125 -16.99 3.81 2.72
N GLY A 126 -16.03 4.65 2.35
CA GLY A 126 -15.39 5.62 3.23
C GLY A 126 -13.88 5.57 3.12
N ARG A 127 -13.20 6.61 3.56
CA ARG A 127 -11.74 6.68 3.53
C ARG A 127 -11.13 5.62 4.45
N GLY A 128 -10.17 4.83 3.92
CA GLY A 128 -9.57 3.70 4.63
C GLY A 128 -10.37 2.40 4.52
N SER A 129 -11.58 2.40 3.93
CA SER A 129 -12.35 1.16 3.77
C SER A 129 -11.60 0.12 2.94
N CYS A 130 -10.82 0.58 1.95
CA CYS A 130 -9.94 -0.22 1.11
C CYS A 130 -8.49 -0.07 1.57
N ASP A 131 -8.00 1.15 1.77
CA ASP A 131 -6.61 1.51 2.01
C ASP A 131 -6.43 2.35 3.29
N ALA A 132 -6.06 1.77 4.49
CA ALA A 132 -5.87 0.32 4.71
C ALA A 132 -6.62 -0.21 5.94
N LYS A 133 -7.66 0.48 6.44
CA LYS A 133 -8.42 -0.01 7.62
C LYS A 133 -9.20 -1.30 7.32
N GLY A 134 -9.63 -1.51 6.06
CA GLY A 134 -10.19 -2.78 5.61
C GLY A 134 -9.18 -3.92 5.72
N GLN A 135 -7.92 -3.66 5.42
CA GLN A 135 -6.80 -4.58 5.60
C GLN A 135 -6.63 -4.94 7.08
N VAL A 136 -6.55 -3.91 7.94
CA VAL A 136 -6.44 -4.09 9.39
C VAL A 136 -7.63 -4.89 9.94
N PHE A 137 -8.84 -4.61 9.48
CA PHE A 137 -10.03 -5.37 9.88
C PHE A 137 -9.91 -6.86 9.53
N ALA A 138 -9.49 -7.20 8.31
CA ALA A 138 -9.27 -8.59 7.89
C ALA A 138 -8.18 -9.27 8.74
N ILE A 139 -7.09 -8.55 9.09
CA ILE A 139 -6.04 -9.04 10.00
C ILE A 139 -6.61 -9.34 11.39
N VAL A 140 -7.40 -8.43 11.96
CA VAL A 140 -8.03 -8.62 13.28
C VAL A 140 -8.91 -9.86 13.28
N GLU A 141 -9.75 -10.04 12.27
CA GLU A 141 -10.61 -11.22 12.17
C GLU A 141 -9.82 -12.53 11.97
N THR A 142 -8.72 -12.48 11.22
CA THR A 142 -7.76 -13.60 11.10
C THR A 142 -7.17 -13.96 12.45
N CYS A 143 -6.63 -12.96 13.16
CA CYS A 143 -6.02 -13.16 14.47
C CYS A 143 -7.03 -13.66 15.52
N LYS A 144 -8.31 -13.24 15.45
CA LYS A 144 -9.38 -13.77 16.31
C LYS A 144 -9.55 -15.29 16.11
N LYS A 145 -9.66 -15.75 14.85
CA LYS A 145 -9.79 -17.16 14.53
C LYS A 145 -8.58 -17.98 15.04
N LEU A 146 -7.37 -17.50 14.78
CA LEU A 146 -6.16 -18.17 15.26
C LEU A 146 -6.08 -18.22 16.79
N ALA A 147 -6.46 -17.14 17.48
CA ALA A 147 -6.49 -17.09 18.93
C ALA A 147 -7.56 -18.03 19.53
N GLU A 148 -8.74 -18.14 18.91
CA GLU A 148 -9.80 -19.08 19.27
C GLU A 148 -9.36 -20.54 19.09
N GLU A 149 -8.53 -20.83 18.08
CA GLU A 149 -7.88 -22.12 17.87
C GLU A 149 -6.71 -22.39 18.86
N GLY A 150 -6.39 -21.45 19.73
CA GLY A 150 -5.31 -21.58 20.72
C GLY A 150 -3.90 -21.47 20.15
N LYS A 151 -3.75 -20.90 18.94
CA LYS A 151 -2.42 -20.69 18.31
C LYS A 151 -1.63 -19.61 19.05
N THR A 152 -0.29 -19.76 19.07
CA THR A 152 0.63 -18.88 19.84
C THR A 152 1.92 -18.54 19.08
N ASP A 153 1.92 -18.59 17.77
CA ASP A 153 3.09 -18.45 16.91
C ASP A 153 2.86 -17.41 15.79
N PHE A 154 1.97 -16.46 16.05
CA PHE A 154 1.64 -15.41 15.10
C PHE A 154 1.63 -14.02 15.76
N GLY A 155 1.62 -12.97 14.94
CA GLY A 155 1.55 -11.58 15.37
C GLY A 155 0.75 -10.71 14.43
N MET A 156 0.45 -9.49 14.92
CA MET A 156 -0.17 -8.39 14.19
C MET A 156 0.69 -7.15 14.36
N LEU A 157 1.07 -6.50 13.27
CA LEU A 157 1.85 -5.27 13.27
C LEU A 157 1.05 -4.19 12.52
N LEU A 158 0.72 -3.11 13.23
CA LEU A 158 -0.02 -1.98 12.68
C LEU A 158 0.89 -0.75 12.68
N LEU A 159 1.13 -0.19 11.51
CA LEU A 159 2.15 0.82 11.29
C LEU A 159 1.55 2.20 11.04
N ALA A 160 2.30 3.23 11.39
CA ALA A 160 1.97 4.61 11.10
C ALA A 160 2.72 5.12 9.87
N GLY A 161 2.13 6.07 9.12
CA GLY A 161 2.81 6.88 8.12
C GLY A 161 3.29 6.16 6.87
N GLU A 162 2.58 5.15 6.40
CA GLU A 162 2.84 4.48 5.12
C GLU A 162 2.71 5.48 3.98
N GLU A 163 1.57 6.17 3.92
CA GLU A 163 1.16 7.11 2.87
C GLU A 163 2.10 8.33 2.73
N THR A 164 2.89 8.59 3.74
CA THR A 164 3.84 9.72 3.77
C THR A 164 5.30 9.28 3.74
N GLY A 165 5.55 8.02 3.37
CA GLY A 165 6.89 7.48 3.10
C GLY A 165 7.36 6.40 4.04
N SER A 166 6.46 5.57 4.56
CA SER A 166 6.76 4.34 5.33
C SER A 166 7.64 4.58 6.56
N TRP A 167 7.49 5.73 7.23
CA TRP A 167 8.40 6.07 8.32
C TRP A 167 8.14 5.23 9.57
N GLY A 168 6.90 4.74 9.79
CA GLY A 168 6.60 3.75 10.82
C GLY A 168 7.32 2.42 10.60
N ALA A 169 7.29 1.90 9.37
CA ALA A 169 8.04 0.70 8.98
C ALA A 169 9.56 0.89 9.12
N LYS A 170 10.07 2.06 8.68
CA LYS A 170 11.48 2.43 8.84
C LYS A 170 11.91 2.56 10.31
N ALA A 171 11.02 3.00 11.19
CA ALA A 171 11.28 3.02 12.63
C ALA A 171 11.27 1.60 13.21
N PHE A 172 10.26 0.78 12.84
CA PHE A 172 10.15 -0.60 13.32
C PHE A 172 11.34 -1.46 12.88
N SER A 173 11.89 -1.25 11.68
CA SER A 173 13.06 -1.99 11.20
C SER A 173 14.30 -1.86 12.09
N LYS A 174 14.37 -0.80 12.90
CA LYS A 174 15.49 -0.54 13.82
C LYS A 174 15.32 -1.23 15.20
N THR A 175 14.15 -1.84 15.44
CA THR A 175 13.90 -2.58 16.68
C THR A 175 14.61 -3.94 16.65
N ASP A 176 14.67 -4.59 17.81
CA ASP A 176 15.23 -5.94 17.99
C ASP A 176 14.24 -7.06 17.65
N PHE A 177 12.98 -6.75 17.36
CA PHE A 177 11.97 -7.74 16.96
C PHE A 177 12.39 -8.45 15.67
N ARG A 178 12.20 -9.76 15.63
CA ARG A 178 12.45 -10.60 14.44
C ARG A 178 11.38 -11.66 14.33
N ALA A 179 10.94 -11.95 13.10
CA ALA A 179 10.15 -13.12 12.75
C ALA A 179 10.53 -13.62 11.35
N GLU A 180 10.12 -14.82 11.02
CA GLU A 180 10.51 -15.44 9.75
C GLU A 180 9.68 -14.89 8.59
N TYR A 181 8.35 -14.81 8.75
CA TYR A 181 7.39 -14.43 7.70
C TYR A 181 6.64 -13.16 8.05
N LEU A 182 6.41 -12.34 7.03
CA LEU A 182 5.57 -11.15 7.07
C LEU A 182 4.55 -11.20 5.92
N VAL A 183 3.30 -10.90 6.23
CA VAL A 183 2.26 -10.64 5.24
C VAL A 183 1.82 -9.19 5.39
N VAL A 184 2.17 -8.34 4.43
CA VAL A 184 1.69 -6.95 4.35
C VAL A 184 0.38 -6.96 3.59
N CYS A 185 -0.69 -6.54 4.25
CA CYS A 185 -2.01 -6.48 3.63
C CYS A 185 -2.19 -5.12 2.95
N GLU A 186 -2.43 -5.17 1.63
CA GLU A 186 -2.61 -4.04 0.71
C GLU A 186 -3.74 -4.34 -0.29
N PRO A 187 -4.31 -3.33 -0.99
CA PRO A 187 -5.40 -3.55 -1.95
C PRO A 187 -4.94 -4.29 -3.22
N THR A 188 -4.86 -5.61 -3.15
CA THR A 188 -4.34 -6.49 -4.23
C THR A 188 -5.40 -7.43 -4.82
N GLU A 189 -6.68 -7.17 -4.59
CA GLU A 189 -7.78 -8.05 -5.03
C GLU A 189 -7.67 -9.49 -4.50
N ASN A 190 -7.06 -9.65 -3.32
CA ASN A 190 -6.74 -10.96 -2.72
C ASN A 190 -5.76 -11.81 -3.56
N CYS A 191 -5.02 -11.19 -4.47
CA CYS A 191 -3.94 -11.80 -5.24
C CYS A 191 -2.60 -11.49 -4.56
N MET A 192 -1.70 -12.46 -4.46
CA MET A 192 -0.36 -12.22 -3.91
C MET A 192 0.48 -11.40 -4.88
N VAL A 193 1.29 -10.49 -4.37
CA VAL A 193 2.23 -9.75 -5.20
C VAL A 193 3.51 -10.55 -5.38
N SER A 194 3.81 -10.97 -6.61
CA SER A 194 5.04 -11.72 -6.93
C SER A 194 6.27 -10.82 -7.01
N ALA A 195 6.09 -9.57 -7.46
CA ALA A 195 7.13 -8.54 -7.52
C ALA A 195 6.48 -7.15 -7.55
N SER A 196 7.19 -6.12 -7.06
CA SER A 196 6.75 -4.73 -7.18
C SER A 196 7.77 -3.85 -7.87
N LYS A 197 7.27 -2.79 -8.55
CA LYS A 197 8.12 -1.74 -9.10
C LYS A 197 8.80 -0.96 -7.98
N GLY A 198 10.02 -0.53 -8.26
CA GLY A 198 10.72 0.45 -7.45
C GLY A 198 10.22 1.87 -7.71
N THR A 199 10.72 2.79 -6.92
CA THR A 199 10.41 4.22 -7.01
C THR A 199 11.70 5.03 -7.04
N LYS A 200 11.76 6.08 -7.86
CA LYS A 200 12.84 7.07 -7.81
C LYS A 200 12.23 8.46 -7.96
N SER A 201 12.62 9.36 -7.07
CA SER A 201 12.12 10.73 -7.04
C SER A 201 13.26 11.72 -7.17
N PHE A 202 13.10 12.74 -8.03
CA PHE A 202 14.10 13.79 -8.25
C PHE A 202 13.44 15.15 -8.29
N ASP A 203 14.02 16.11 -7.57
CA ASP A 203 13.72 17.52 -7.75
C ASP A 203 14.58 18.07 -8.88
N LEU A 204 13.95 18.79 -9.81
CA LEU A 204 14.57 19.40 -10.97
C LEU A 204 14.45 20.91 -10.87
N LYS A 205 15.56 21.61 -11.17
CA LYS A 205 15.59 23.06 -11.28
C LYS A 205 16.27 23.43 -12.59
N PHE A 206 15.50 24.04 -13.49
CA PHE A 206 15.97 24.59 -14.75
C PHE A 206 16.27 26.08 -14.55
N THR A 207 17.46 26.49 -14.97
CA THR A 207 17.93 27.89 -14.86
C THR A 207 18.03 28.50 -16.24
N GLY A 208 17.16 29.45 -16.52
CA GLY A 208 17.13 30.24 -17.72
C GLY A 208 17.86 31.58 -17.54
N GLU A 209 17.64 32.48 -18.51
CA GLU A 209 18.10 33.86 -18.52
C GLU A 209 16.98 34.74 -19.02
N ALA A 210 16.44 35.59 -18.10
CA ALA A 210 15.30 36.42 -18.41
C ALA A 210 15.60 37.43 -19.49
N PHE A 211 14.70 37.53 -20.46
CA PHE A 211 14.76 38.54 -21.51
C PHE A 211 13.37 38.85 -22.06
N HIS A 212 13.21 39.92 -22.82
CA HIS A 212 11.95 40.26 -23.47
C HIS A 212 11.53 39.20 -24.45
N SER A 213 10.32 38.64 -24.32
CA SER A 213 9.84 37.50 -25.12
C SER A 213 9.82 37.73 -26.65
N GLY A 214 9.77 38.98 -27.10
CA GLY A 214 9.88 39.36 -28.53
C GLY A 214 11.30 39.21 -29.10
N TYR A 215 12.33 38.99 -28.27
CA TYR A 215 13.72 38.85 -28.66
C TYR A 215 14.34 37.63 -27.97
N PRO A 216 13.83 36.42 -28.20
CA PRO A 216 14.24 35.20 -27.48
C PRO A 216 15.71 34.84 -27.69
N GLN A 217 16.35 35.33 -28.75
CA GLN A 217 17.76 35.09 -29.05
C GLN A 217 18.75 35.74 -28.03
N PHE A 218 18.28 36.61 -27.16
CA PHE A 218 19.10 37.31 -26.16
C PHE A 218 18.92 36.78 -24.74
N GLY A 219 18.12 35.72 -24.56
CA GLY A 219 17.93 35.06 -23.28
C GLY A 219 17.81 33.55 -23.43
N VAL A 220 17.45 32.87 -22.34
CA VAL A 220 17.19 31.42 -22.32
C VAL A 220 15.95 31.18 -21.47
N SER A 221 14.95 30.56 -22.05
CA SER A 221 13.74 30.20 -21.31
C SER A 221 13.94 28.89 -20.52
N ALA A 222 13.76 28.92 -19.21
CA ALA A 222 13.75 27.71 -18.39
C ALA A 222 12.60 26.75 -18.79
N VAL A 223 11.50 27.30 -19.33
CA VAL A 223 10.38 26.49 -19.85
C VAL A 223 10.82 25.72 -21.09
N ASP A 224 11.58 26.34 -22.00
CA ASP A 224 12.06 25.65 -23.21
C ASP A 224 13.05 24.54 -22.83
N LEU A 225 13.95 24.78 -21.86
CA LEU A 225 14.86 23.76 -21.33
C LEU A 225 14.10 22.59 -20.72
N PHE A 226 13.00 22.85 -20.00
CA PHE A 226 12.12 21.81 -19.48
C PHE A 226 11.44 21.00 -20.60
N VAL A 227 10.92 21.66 -21.64
CA VAL A 227 10.31 21.00 -22.81
C VAL A 227 11.32 20.08 -23.48
N ASP A 228 12.56 20.55 -23.70
CA ASP A 228 13.65 19.76 -24.28
C ASP A 228 14.00 18.54 -23.41
N PHE A 229 14.05 18.72 -22.10
CA PHE A 229 14.25 17.62 -21.16
C PHE A 229 13.14 16.58 -21.28
N VAL A 230 11.86 17.00 -21.29
CA VAL A 230 10.71 16.09 -21.42
C VAL A 230 10.73 15.36 -22.77
N ASN A 231 11.10 16.02 -23.85
CA ASN A 231 11.24 15.38 -25.17
C ASN A 231 12.34 14.30 -25.16
N ARG A 232 13.49 14.56 -24.55
CA ARG A 232 14.55 13.56 -24.38
C ARG A 232 14.11 12.40 -23.49
N LEU A 233 13.36 12.68 -22.41
CA LEU A 233 12.79 11.67 -21.51
C LEU A 233 11.81 10.74 -22.26
N LYS A 234 10.91 11.31 -23.05
CA LYS A 234 9.95 10.53 -23.87
C LYS A 234 10.64 9.66 -24.93
N ALA A 235 11.76 10.12 -25.45
CA ALA A 235 12.56 9.37 -26.42
C ALA A 235 13.49 8.32 -25.80
N LYS A 236 13.67 8.36 -24.47
CA LYS A 236 14.53 7.43 -23.77
C LYS A 236 13.85 6.08 -23.58
N ASP A 237 14.46 5.05 -24.14
CA ASP A 237 14.10 3.67 -23.85
C ASP A 237 14.85 3.20 -22.59
N PHE A 238 14.11 2.79 -21.56
CA PHE A 238 14.64 2.17 -20.33
C PHE A 238 14.58 0.64 -20.37
N GLY A 239 14.12 0.05 -21.47
CA GLY A 239 13.89 -1.37 -21.62
C GLY A 239 12.58 -1.85 -20.98
N THR A 240 12.16 -3.05 -21.38
CA THR A 240 10.97 -3.73 -20.85
C THR A 240 11.41 -4.88 -19.98
N ASP A 241 10.95 -4.89 -18.73
CA ASP A 241 11.20 -5.98 -17.79
C ASP A 241 10.20 -7.13 -18.05
N PRO A 242 10.64 -8.40 -18.08
CA PRO A 242 9.74 -9.52 -18.38
C PRO A 242 8.67 -9.77 -17.30
N VAL A 243 8.82 -9.24 -16.08
CA VAL A 243 7.89 -9.38 -14.96
C VAL A 243 7.13 -8.09 -14.69
N LEU A 244 7.85 -6.96 -14.60
CA LEU A 244 7.31 -5.67 -14.19
C LEU A 244 6.90 -4.77 -15.37
N GLY A 245 7.17 -5.19 -16.61
CA GLY A 245 6.83 -4.42 -17.80
C GLY A 245 7.69 -3.16 -17.98
N GLU A 246 7.07 -2.08 -18.41
CA GLU A 246 7.76 -0.83 -18.74
C GLU A 246 7.93 0.09 -17.50
N THR A 247 8.98 0.90 -17.53
CA THR A 247 9.14 2.03 -16.60
C THR A 247 8.11 3.11 -16.90
N THR A 248 7.45 3.58 -15.86
CA THR A 248 6.51 4.71 -15.97
C THR A 248 7.00 5.90 -15.15
N TRP A 249 6.55 7.09 -15.48
CA TRP A 249 6.92 8.30 -14.74
C TRP A 249 5.81 9.36 -14.77
N ASN A 250 5.87 10.24 -13.79
CA ASN A 250 4.99 11.40 -13.69
C ASN A 250 5.79 12.64 -13.29
N ILE A 251 5.39 13.82 -13.75
CA ILE A 251 5.95 15.11 -13.34
C ILE A 251 4.90 15.87 -12.56
N GLY A 252 5.23 16.22 -11.34
CA GLY A 252 4.41 17.03 -10.44
C GLY A 252 5.17 18.25 -9.90
N LEU A 253 4.50 19.04 -9.07
CA LEU A 253 5.05 20.25 -8.45
C LEU A 253 5.71 21.20 -9.46
N LEU A 254 5.12 21.29 -10.66
CA LEU A 254 5.63 22.13 -11.74
C LEU A 254 5.34 23.59 -11.45
N HIS A 255 6.38 24.40 -11.37
CA HIS A 255 6.27 25.83 -11.07
C HIS A 255 7.23 26.66 -11.91
N SER A 256 6.71 27.72 -12.52
CA SER A 256 7.47 28.79 -13.19
C SER A 256 6.69 30.08 -13.03
N ASP A 257 7.25 31.03 -12.28
CA ASP A 257 6.61 32.30 -11.95
C ASP A 257 7.26 33.47 -12.74
N ASN A 258 6.82 33.62 -13.98
CA ASN A 258 7.28 34.71 -14.84
C ASN A 258 6.11 35.36 -15.57
N PRO A 259 6.17 36.70 -15.82
CA PRO A 259 5.21 37.35 -16.70
C PRO A 259 5.27 36.79 -18.12
N GLN A 260 4.12 36.79 -18.81
CA GLN A 260 3.99 36.20 -20.18
C GLN A 260 4.92 36.84 -21.23
N ASN A 261 5.40 38.05 -21.00
CA ASN A 261 6.25 38.80 -21.91
C ASN A 261 7.75 38.75 -21.54
N ILE A 262 8.14 37.89 -20.60
CA ILE A 262 9.52 37.70 -20.16
C ILE A 262 9.84 36.21 -20.24
N LEU A 263 10.99 35.83 -20.82
CA LEU A 263 11.50 34.47 -20.80
C LEU A 263 11.67 33.99 -19.36
N SER A 264 11.22 32.77 -19.06
CA SER A 264 11.30 32.22 -17.70
C SER A 264 12.78 32.11 -17.24
N PRO A 265 13.16 32.75 -16.15
CA PRO A 265 14.50 32.61 -15.57
C PRO A 265 14.65 31.30 -14.77
N GLU A 266 13.54 30.72 -14.29
CA GLU A 266 13.57 29.53 -13.47
C GLU A 266 12.31 28.70 -13.66
N LEU A 267 12.48 27.37 -13.70
CA LEU A 267 11.40 26.40 -13.58
C LEU A 267 11.82 25.30 -12.64
N THR A 268 10.94 24.93 -11.69
CA THR A 268 11.14 23.79 -10.82
C THR A 268 10.05 22.75 -11.01
N CYS A 269 10.38 21.48 -10.84
CA CYS A 269 9.41 20.40 -10.80
C CYS A 269 9.97 19.19 -10.05
N ARG A 270 9.10 18.23 -9.75
CA ARG A 270 9.49 16.92 -9.25
C ARG A 270 9.09 15.86 -10.27
N ILE A 271 10.04 14.97 -10.60
CA ILE A 271 9.77 13.79 -11.39
C ILE A 271 9.79 12.55 -10.51
N TYR A 272 8.84 11.65 -10.75
CA TYR A 272 8.68 10.41 -10.01
C TYR A 272 8.60 9.23 -10.98
N PHE A 273 9.51 8.27 -10.85
CA PHE A 273 9.57 7.07 -11.67
C PHE A 273 9.06 5.86 -10.91
N ARG A 274 8.38 4.96 -11.61
CA ARG A 274 8.13 3.58 -11.23
C ARG A 274 9.09 2.70 -12.02
N THR A 275 10.17 2.25 -11.36
CA THR A 275 11.27 1.51 -11.98
C THR A 275 11.05 0.00 -11.96
N THR A 276 11.76 -0.72 -12.82
CA THR A 276 11.76 -2.18 -12.94
C THR A 276 13.13 -2.74 -12.64
N PHE A 277 13.30 -4.07 -12.55
CA PHE A 277 14.62 -4.68 -12.34
C PHE A 277 15.63 -4.31 -13.45
N VAL A 278 15.13 -4.04 -14.67
CA VAL A 278 15.98 -3.64 -15.81
C VAL A 278 16.33 -2.15 -15.74
N SER A 279 15.44 -1.31 -15.27
CA SER A 279 15.55 0.15 -15.40
C SER A 279 16.01 0.90 -14.15
N ASP A 280 16.06 0.27 -12.99
CA ASP A 280 16.27 0.96 -11.71
C ASP A 280 17.58 1.77 -11.68
N GLU A 281 18.67 1.13 -12.03
CA GLU A 281 19.99 1.79 -12.13
C GLU A 281 20.08 2.70 -13.36
N ALA A 282 19.46 2.30 -14.49
CA ALA A 282 19.47 3.07 -15.72
C ALA A 282 18.76 4.44 -15.57
N VAL A 283 17.67 4.50 -14.82
CA VAL A 283 16.99 5.76 -14.49
C VAL A 283 17.90 6.66 -13.65
N GLN A 284 18.57 6.13 -12.64
CA GLN A 284 19.50 6.92 -11.81
C GLN A 284 20.67 7.49 -12.65
N ALA A 285 21.27 6.65 -13.48
CA ALA A 285 22.36 7.06 -14.34
C ALA A 285 21.90 8.14 -15.34
N TRP A 286 20.76 7.95 -16.00
CA TRP A 286 20.23 8.91 -16.96
C TRP A 286 19.89 10.25 -16.31
N MET A 287 19.33 10.26 -15.10
CA MET A 287 19.05 11.48 -14.36
C MET A 287 20.33 12.21 -13.93
N ALA A 288 21.38 11.48 -13.55
CA ALA A 288 22.68 12.06 -13.23
C ALA A 288 23.34 12.68 -14.47
N GLU A 289 23.27 12.02 -15.64
CA GLU A 289 23.77 12.53 -16.92
C GLU A 289 22.98 13.73 -17.43
N ALA A 290 21.69 13.84 -17.10
CA ALA A 290 20.87 14.99 -17.49
C ALA A 290 21.27 16.26 -16.77
N ALA A 291 21.90 16.18 -15.60
CA ALA A 291 22.38 17.32 -14.84
C ALA A 291 23.47 18.10 -15.62
N GLY A 292 23.44 19.41 -15.52
CA GLY A 292 24.40 20.28 -16.21
C GLY A 292 24.29 21.72 -15.75
N GLU A 293 24.94 22.63 -16.49
CA GLU A 293 25.01 24.04 -16.12
C GLU A 293 23.65 24.69 -15.88
N ARG A 294 22.64 24.30 -16.68
CA ARG A 294 21.28 24.88 -16.65
C ARG A 294 20.21 23.94 -16.07
N LEU A 295 20.58 22.73 -15.64
CA LEU A 295 19.69 21.76 -14.99
C LEU A 295 20.35 21.18 -13.74
N ALA A 296 19.87 21.58 -12.58
CA ALA A 296 20.19 20.91 -11.32
C ALA A 296 19.22 19.73 -11.09
N VAL A 297 19.76 18.57 -10.73
CA VAL A 297 19.01 17.35 -10.41
C VAL A 297 19.37 16.96 -8.98
N THR A 298 18.37 16.87 -8.11
CA THR A 298 18.53 16.46 -6.71
C THR A 298 17.74 15.19 -6.45
N ALA A 299 18.41 14.09 -6.17
CA ALA A 299 17.75 12.84 -5.81
C ALA A 299 17.08 12.95 -4.44
N ARG A 300 15.83 12.48 -4.35
CA ARG A 300 15.02 12.45 -3.12
C ARG A 300 14.98 11.05 -2.48
N GLY A 301 15.58 10.07 -3.16
CA GLY A 301 15.51 8.66 -2.75
C GLY A 301 14.39 7.91 -3.47
N GLY A 302 14.08 6.74 -2.93
CA GLY A 302 13.08 5.81 -3.44
C GLY A 302 13.51 4.37 -3.16
N ASP A 303 12.62 3.44 -3.48
CA ASP A 303 12.83 2.02 -3.25
C ASP A 303 13.32 1.33 -4.53
N THR A 304 14.00 0.19 -4.38
CA THR A 304 14.36 -0.68 -5.48
C THR A 304 13.21 -1.65 -5.77
N PRO A 305 13.06 -2.13 -7.02
CA PRO A 305 12.14 -3.22 -7.33
C PRO A 305 12.42 -4.44 -6.47
N ALA A 306 11.37 -5.13 -6.01
CA ALA A 306 11.50 -6.25 -5.10
C ALA A 306 10.67 -7.46 -5.56
N ARG A 307 11.13 -8.67 -5.19
CA ARG A 307 10.39 -9.92 -5.30
C ARG A 307 9.89 -10.32 -3.93
N TYR A 308 8.72 -10.97 -3.90
CA TYR A 308 8.07 -11.37 -2.66
C TYR A 308 7.85 -12.89 -2.62
N TRP A 309 7.70 -13.40 -1.40
CA TRP A 309 7.32 -14.77 -1.17
C TRP A 309 5.85 -14.98 -1.60
N THR A 310 5.61 -16.08 -2.31
CA THR A 310 4.29 -16.51 -2.75
C THR A 310 4.09 -17.99 -2.45
N VAL A 311 2.84 -18.44 -2.42
CA VAL A 311 2.47 -19.85 -2.32
C VAL A 311 1.72 -20.28 -3.57
N ASP A 312 1.86 -21.55 -3.96
CA ASP A 312 1.27 -22.07 -5.21
C ASP A 312 -0.28 -22.12 -5.17
N ASP A 313 -0.86 -22.23 -3.98
CA ASP A 313 -2.31 -22.32 -3.80
C ASP A 313 -3.06 -21.00 -3.90
N LEU A 314 -2.35 -19.87 -3.97
CA LEU A 314 -2.94 -18.54 -4.15
C LEU A 314 -2.48 -17.89 -5.46
N PRO A 315 -3.36 -17.16 -6.16
CA PRO A 315 -2.98 -16.44 -7.37
C PRO A 315 -1.91 -15.39 -7.04
N SER A 316 -1.00 -15.15 -7.98
CA SER A 316 0.04 -14.13 -7.82
C SER A 316 0.29 -13.36 -9.10
N GLU A 317 0.51 -12.05 -8.98
CA GLU A 317 0.82 -11.15 -10.09
C GLU A 317 1.77 -10.02 -9.65
N PRO A 318 2.46 -9.35 -10.58
CA PRO A 318 3.28 -8.20 -10.25
C PRO A 318 2.43 -6.95 -9.96
N ALA A 319 2.91 -6.07 -9.07
CA ALA A 319 2.29 -4.80 -8.75
C ALA A 319 3.14 -3.60 -9.18
N ALA A 320 2.48 -2.49 -9.52
CA ALA A 320 3.15 -1.24 -9.90
C ALA A 320 3.29 -0.24 -8.74
N PHE A 321 2.74 -0.55 -7.56
CA PHE A 321 2.77 0.31 -6.38
C PHE A 321 3.79 -0.15 -5.33
N GLY A 322 4.11 0.74 -4.39
CA GLY A 322 4.97 0.46 -3.23
C GLY A 322 4.13 0.08 -2.01
N SER A 323 4.80 -0.35 -0.94
CA SER A 323 4.21 -0.69 0.37
C SER A 323 5.28 -0.61 1.45
N ASP A 324 4.91 -0.86 2.69
CA ASP A 324 5.85 -0.97 3.82
C ASP A 324 6.82 -2.17 3.73
N ALA A 325 6.52 -3.18 2.91
CA ALA A 325 7.26 -4.44 2.84
C ALA A 325 8.78 -4.28 2.59
N PRO A 326 9.27 -3.43 1.68
CA PRO A 326 10.70 -3.24 1.46
C PRO A 326 11.45 -2.76 2.71
N HIS A 327 10.80 -1.93 3.52
CA HIS A 327 11.41 -1.29 4.70
C HIS A 327 11.48 -2.21 5.92
N LEU A 328 10.65 -3.25 5.99
CA LEU A 328 10.58 -4.19 7.12
C LEU A 328 11.66 -5.26 7.02
N THR A 329 12.91 -4.88 7.31
CA THR A 329 14.09 -5.76 7.24
C THR A 329 14.19 -6.77 8.39
N ASN A 330 13.26 -6.71 9.34
CA ASN A 330 13.12 -7.62 10.49
C ASN A 330 12.63 -9.02 10.11
N PHE A 331 12.21 -9.20 8.84
CA PHE A 331 11.57 -10.43 8.34
C PHE A 331 12.36 -11.01 7.16
N THR A 332 12.49 -12.34 7.13
CA THR A 332 13.21 -13.06 6.08
C THR A 332 12.38 -13.19 4.81
N HIS A 333 11.12 -13.61 4.97
CA HIS A 333 10.17 -13.82 3.87
C HIS A 333 9.02 -12.81 3.98
N LYS A 334 8.75 -12.11 2.90
CA LYS A 334 7.73 -11.07 2.86
C LYS A 334 6.75 -11.34 1.74
N ALA A 335 5.47 -11.33 2.04
CA ALA A 335 4.36 -11.38 1.09
C ALA A 335 3.56 -10.08 1.14
N ILE A 336 2.87 -9.78 0.04
CA ILE A 336 1.87 -8.71 -0.02
C ILE A 336 0.60 -9.34 -0.57
N CYS A 337 -0.51 -9.23 0.17
CA CYS A 337 -1.82 -9.76 -0.25
C CYS A 337 -2.92 -9.17 0.64
N GLY A 338 -4.02 -8.70 0.04
CA GLY A 338 -5.16 -8.23 0.84
C GLY A 338 -6.39 -7.89 0.02
N PRO A 339 -7.49 -7.52 0.69
CA PRO A 339 -8.78 -7.25 0.07
C PRO A 339 -8.82 -5.91 -0.66
N GLY A 340 -9.80 -5.76 -1.54
CA GLY A 340 -10.04 -4.53 -2.29
C GLY A 340 -9.07 -4.34 -3.45
N THR A 341 -9.21 -3.22 -4.14
CA THR A 341 -8.45 -2.93 -5.36
C THR A 341 -7.82 -1.54 -5.31
N ILE A 342 -6.60 -1.43 -5.81
CA ILE A 342 -5.89 -0.15 -5.95
C ILE A 342 -6.66 0.85 -6.86
N ALA A 343 -7.57 0.35 -7.70
CA ALA A 343 -8.36 1.19 -8.60
C ALA A 343 -9.32 2.14 -7.88
N VAL A 344 -9.67 1.87 -6.61
CA VAL A 344 -10.55 2.73 -5.79
C VAL A 344 -9.81 3.37 -4.60
N ALA A 345 -8.60 2.93 -4.28
CA ALA A 345 -7.75 3.55 -3.27
C ALA A 345 -7.49 5.02 -3.62
N HIS A 346 -7.42 5.89 -2.61
CA HIS A 346 -7.17 7.33 -2.74
C HIS A 346 -8.28 8.13 -3.47
N ARG A 347 -9.39 7.50 -3.84
CA ARG A 347 -10.50 8.16 -4.53
C ARG A 347 -11.60 8.61 -3.57
N ASP A 348 -12.48 9.49 -4.05
CA ASP A 348 -13.63 9.96 -3.26
C ASP A 348 -14.71 8.89 -3.11
N ASP A 349 -14.72 7.89 -3.98
CA ASP A 349 -15.63 6.74 -3.99
C ASP A 349 -14.97 5.46 -3.44
N GLU A 350 -13.94 5.61 -2.60
CA GLU A 350 -13.23 4.48 -1.98
C GLU A 350 -14.20 3.55 -1.26
N HIS A 351 -14.03 2.25 -1.53
CA HIS A 351 -14.88 1.21 -0.96
C HIS A 351 -14.20 -0.15 -0.94
N VAL A 352 -14.71 -1.06 -0.12
CA VAL A 352 -14.33 -2.47 -0.11
C VAL A 352 -15.56 -3.36 -0.15
N ARG A 353 -15.49 -4.48 -0.86
CA ARG A 353 -16.57 -5.48 -0.87
C ARG A 353 -16.46 -6.35 0.38
N VAL A 354 -17.61 -6.65 1.01
CA VAL A 354 -17.67 -7.55 2.17
C VAL A 354 -17.11 -8.93 1.84
N ALA A 355 -17.36 -9.41 0.62
CA ALA A 355 -16.82 -10.67 0.15
C ALA A 355 -15.28 -10.68 0.05
N ASP A 356 -14.66 -9.54 -0.32
CA ASP A 356 -13.20 -9.44 -0.39
C ASP A 356 -12.58 -9.51 0.99
N LEU A 357 -13.21 -8.89 2.00
CA LEU A 357 -12.78 -8.98 3.41
C LEU A 357 -12.83 -10.42 3.92
N ALA A 358 -13.89 -11.16 3.59
CA ALA A 358 -14.03 -12.57 3.96
C ALA A 358 -12.95 -13.44 3.29
N THR A 359 -12.71 -13.22 1.99
CA THR A 359 -11.66 -13.92 1.24
C THR A 359 -10.27 -13.64 1.81
N ALA A 360 -9.98 -12.40 2.20
CA ALA A 360 -8.71 -12.03 2.81
C ALA A 360 -8.46 -12.77 4.13
N VAL A 361 -9.48 -12.94 4.96
CA VAL A 361 -9.38 -13.73 6.20
C VAL A 361 -9.00 -15.19 5.88
N GLU A 362 -9.65 -15.81 4.90
CA GLU A 362 -9.33 -17.20 4.51
C GLU A 362 -7.93 -17.31 3.88
N ASN A 363 -7.52 -16.35 3.04
CA ASN A 363 -6.17 -16.31 2.48
C ASN A 363 -5.10 -16.16 3.58
N ASN A 364 -5.30 -15.28 4.54
CA ASN A 364 -4.39 -15.13 5.67
C ASN A 364 -4.27 -16.41 6.50
N LEU A 365 -5.37 -17.12 6.72
CA LEU A 365 -5.36 -18.43 7.39
C LEU A 365 -4.65 -19.50 6.56
N ALA A 366 -4.79 -19.47 5.23
CA ALA A 366 -4.07 -20.37 4.33
C ALA A 366 -2.56 -20.08 4.37
N LEU A 367 -2.15 -18.82 4.33
CA LEU A 367 -0.75 -18.39 4.47
C LEU A 367 -0.17 -18.82 5.83
N TYR A 368 -0.92 -18.65 6.93
CA TYR A 368 -0.52 -19.15 8.23
C TYR A 368 -0.27 -20.67 8.20
N ARG A 369 -1.21 -21.47 7.67
CA ARG A 369 -1.05 -22.95 7.57
C ARG A 369 0.16 -23.32 6.73
N SER A 370 0.34 -22.69 5.57
CA SER A 370 1.51 -22.94 4.69
C SER A 370 2.84 -22.71 5.40
N VAL A 371 2.92 -21.70 6.28
CA VAL A 371 4.13 -21.43 7.09
C VAL A 371 4.32 -22.49 8.17
N MET A 372 3.23 -22.98 8.81
CA MET A 372 3.34 -23.95 9.90
C MET A 372 3.61 -25.38 9.41
N GLU A 373 3.36 -25.67 8.14
CA GLU A 373 3.65 -26.96 7.51
C GLU A 373 5.10 -27.08 6.98
N GLN A 374 5.85 -25.98 6.91
CA GLN A 374 7.28 -25.92 6.58
C GLN A 374 8.17 -26.13 7.82
#